data_c46e43fc7599f99d6239efdcb27712be
#
_entry.id   c46e43fc7599f99d6239efdcb27712be
#
_cell.length_a   1.000
_cell.length_b   1.000
_cell.length_c   1.000
_cell.angle_alpha   90.00
_cell.angle_beta   90.00
_cell.angle_gamma   90.00
#
_symmetry.space_group_name_H-M   'P 1'
#
loop_
_entity.id
_entity.type
_entity.pdbx_description
1 polymer ?
#
loop_
_entity_poly.entity_id
_entity_poly.type
_entity_poly.pdbx_seq_one_letter_code
_entity_poly.pdbx_strand_id
1 'polypeptide(L)'
;MPHQPVLDPADRGVRTFHGRSGRLGGAAHRALADLYPRYGVDLSTARASDLFDQDLPIVLELGSGMGEATVAMAQSEPDVGILAAEVHTAGVASLLRRVEAAKLPNVRVVHADGVQVLRQLVPPDALAGVRIW
;
A
#
# COMPACT_ATOMS: atom_id res chain seq x y z
N MET A 1 -33.64 -6.21 9.47
CA MET A 1 -32.70 -6.58 8.38
C MET A 1 -31.80 -5.40 8.08
N PRO A 2 -30.51 -5.53 8.33
CA PRO A 2 -29.61 -4.48 7.94
C PRO A 2 -29.65 -4.34 6.43
N HIS A 3 -29.87 -3.14 5.98
CA HIS A 3 -29.82 -2.80 4.56
C HIS A 3 -28.38 -2.94 4.07
N GLN A 4 -28.13 -3.95 3.24
CA GLN A 4 -26.85 -4.00 2.55
C GLN A 4 -26.84 -2.91 1.48
N PRO A 5 -25.83 -2.04 1.47
CA PRO A 5 -25.71 -1.07 0.40
C PRO A 5 -25.60 -1.83 -0.92
N VAL A 6 -26.49 -1.53 -1.84
CA VAL A 6 -26.36 -2.01 -3.21
C VAL A 6 -25.14 -1.32 -3.79
N LEU A 7 -24.04 -2.07 -3.88
CA LEU A 7 -22.85 -1.56 -4.54
C LEU A 7 -23.19 -1.31 -6.01
N ASP A 8 -23.00 -0.08 -6.45
CA ASP A 8 -23.09 0.28 -7.85
C ASP A 8 -22.25 -0.73 -8.67
N PRO A 9 -22.81 -1.29 -9.76
CA PRO A 9 -22.06 -2.16 -10.66
C PRO A 9 -20.72 -1.57 -11.13
N ALA A 10 -20.60 -0.24 -11.19
CA ALA A 10 -19.37 0.46 -11.51
C ALA A 10 -18.31 0.35 -10.40
N ASP A 11 -18.72 0.09 -9.16
CA ASP A 11 -17.84 -0.11 -8.01
C ASP A 11 -17.37 -1.56 -7.84
N ARG A 12 -17.84 -2.45 -8.70
CA ARG A 12 -17.33 -3.83 -8.72
C ARG A 12 -15.96 -3.87 -9.40
N GLY A 13 -15.01 -3.19 -8.84
CA GLY A 13 -13.62 -3.39 -9.23
C GLY A 13 -13.23 -4.86 -9.01
N VAL A 14 -12.38 -5.37 -9.86
CA VAL A 14 -11.81 -6.71 -9.68
C VAL A 14 -11.20 -6.76 -8.29
N ARG A 15 -11.78 -7.56 -7.41
CA ARG A 15 -11.21 -7.79 -6.09
C ARG A 15 -10.03 -8.71 -6.25
N THR A 16 -8.85 -8.22 -5.99
CA THR A 16 -7.60 -8.96 -6.09
C THR A 16 -7.26 -9.71 -4.81
N PHE A 17 -8.18 -9.77 -3.84
CA PHE A 17 -7.91 -10.35 -2.54
C PHE A 17 -9.10 -11.14 -1.98
N HIS A 18 -8.78 -12.12 -1.13
CA HIS A 18 -9.74 -12.78 -0.25
C HIS A 18 -9.56 -12.24 1.16
N GLY A 19 -10.58 -11.55 1.68
CA GLY A 19 -10.55 -11.02 3.04
C GLY A 19 -10.45 -12.17 4.06
N ARG A 20 -9.41 -12.15 4.88
CA ARG A 20 -9.37 -12.93 6.11
C ARG A 20 -9.74 -12.01 7.27
N SER A 21 -10.84 -12.31 7.94
CA SER A 21 -11.12 -11.72 9.23
C SER A 21 -10.30 -12.47 10.29
N GLY A 22 -9.30 -11.83 10.85
CA GLY A 22 -8.50 -12.35 11.97
C GLY A 22 -8.28 -11.26 12.99
N ARG A 23 -8.13 -11.63 14.25
CA ARG A 23 -7.73 -10.68 15.29
C ARG A 23 -6.30 -10.24 15.02
N LEU A 24 -6.09 -8.92 14.98
CA LEU A 24 -4.76 -8.36 14.99
C LEU A 24 -4.15 -8.49 16.37
N GLY A 25 -2.90 -8.95 16.44
CA GLY A 25 -2.12 -8.89 17.66
C GLY A 25 -1.78 -7.46 18.06
N GLY A 26 -1.36 -7.28 19.33
CA GLY A 26 -0.98 -5.98 19.87
C GLY A 26 0.16 -5.31 19.09
N ALA A 27 1.14 -6.10 18.61
CA ALA A 27 2.24 -5.59 17.81
C ALA A 27 1.76 -5.02 16.45
N ALA A 28 0.77 -5.66 15.82
CA ALA A 28 0.19 -5.18 14.58
C ALA A 28 -0.59 -3.87 14.80
N HIS A 29 -1.38 -3.78 15.86
CA HIS A 29 -2.07 -2.54 16.23
C HIS A 29 -1.08 -1.39 16.48
N ARG A 30 0.00 -1.64 17.19
CA ARG A 30 1.04 -0.62 17.44
C ARG A 30 1.72 -0.18 16.16
N ALA A 31 2.05 -1.11 15.28
CA ALA A 31 2.65 -0.78 13.99
C ALA A 31 1.74 0.13 13.16
N LEU A 32 0.45 -0.17 13.08
CA LEU A 32 -0.50 0.67 12.38
C LEU A 32 -0.60 2.06 13.00
N ALA A 33 -0.67 2.15 14.33
CA ALA A 33 -0.79 3.43 15.04
C ALA A 33 0.46 4.28 14.92
N ASP A 34 1.65 3.67 15.02
CA ASP A 34 2.92 4.40 15.13
C ASP A 34 3.62 4.60 13.78
N LEU A 35 3.48 3.67 12.84
CA LEU A 35 4.24 3.67 11.59
C LEU A 35 3.42 4.09 10.37
N TYR A 36 2.11 3.86 10.37
CA TYR A 36 1.29 4.29 9.23
C TYR A 36 1.32 5.82 9.03
N PRO A 37 1.32 6.65 10.07
CA PRO A 37 1.50 8.10 9.88
C PRO A 37 2.81 8.49 9.18
N ARG A 38 3.84 7.65 9.29
CA ARG A 38 5.16 7.90 8.71
C ARG A 38 5.29 7.38 7.28
N TYR A 39 4.83 6.15 7.03
CA TYR A 39 5.00 5.45 5.76
C TYR A 39 3.71 5.25 5.00
N GLY A 40 2.57 5.43 5.65
CA GLY A 40 1.27 5.22 5.08
C GLY A 40 0.82 6.37 4.18
N VAL A 41 -0.06 6.05 3.26
CA VAL A 41 -0.63 7.01 2.32
C VAL A 41 -2.13 7.09 2.55
N ASP A 42 -2.64 8.30 2.72
CA ASP A 42 -4.06 8.58 2.72
C ASP A 42 -4.49 8.97 1.31
N LEU A 43 -5.25 8.08 0.65
CA LEU A 43 -5.67 8.28 -0.74
C LEU A 43 -6.56 9.52 -0.91
N SER A 44 -7.24 9.97 0.13
CA SER A 44 -8.14 11.12 0.04
C SER A 44 -7.40 12.44 -0.11
N THR A 45 -6.15 12.51 0.32
CA THR A 45 -5.36 13.75 0.36
C THR A 45 -4.03 13.66 -0.37
N ALA A 46 -3.54 12.46 -0.65
CA ALA A 46 -2.22 12.25 -1.21
C ALA A 46 -2.14 12.60 -2.70
N ARG A 47 -0.97 13.09 -3.10
CA ARG A 47 -0.60 13.28 -4.51
C ARG A 47 0.65 12.46 -4.80
N ALA A 48 0.73 11.90 -6.00
CA ALA A 48 1.88 11.10 -6.42
C ALA A 48 3.20 11.86 -6.29
N SER A 49 3.21 13.17 -6.58
CA SER A 49 4.39 14.02 -6.48
C SER A 49 4.91 14.21 -5.06
N ASP A 50 4.07 13.96 -4.04
CA ASP A 50 4.38 14.24 -2.64
C ASP A 50 4.68 12.97 -1.83
N LEU A 51 4.72 11.79 -2.47
CA LEU A 51 4.86 10.52 -1.77
C LEU A 51 6.23 10.32 -1.14
N PHE A 52 7.27 10.85 -1.76
CA PHE A 52 8.65 10.68 -1.34
C PHE A 52 9.33 12.04 -1.17
N ASP A 53 10.35 12.08 -0.30
CA ASP A 53 11.12 13.30 -0.07
C ASP A 53 11.93 13.71 -1.29
N GLN A 54 12.21 12.79 -2.18
CA GLN A 54 12.88 13.01 -3.47
C GLN A 54 11.93 12.69 -4.61
N ASP A 55 12.19 13.29 -5.77
CA ASP A 55 11.48 12.97 -7.00
C ASP A 55 11.98 11.63 -7.56
N LEU A 56 11.31 10.56 -7.18
CA LEU A 56 11.64 9.19 -7.58
C LEU A 56 10.64 8.67 -8.60
N PRO A 57 11.10 7.89 -9.60
CA PRO A 57 10.18 7.12 -10.42
C PRO A 57 9.40 6.14 -9.54
N ILE A 58 8.08 6.09 -9.71
CA ILE A 58 7.20 5.32 -8.81
C ILE A 58 6.83 3.99 -9.46
N VAL A 59 7.07 2.91 -8.75
CA VAL A 59 6.57 1.58 -9.08
C VAL A 59 5.44 1.24 -8.11
N LEU A 60 4.28 0.93 -8.65
CA LEU A 60 3.15 0.44 -7.86
C LEU A 60 3.26 -1.08 -7.72
N GLU A 61 3.29 -1.57 -6.49
CA GLU A 61 3.24 -2.98 -6.18
C GLU A 61 1.84 -3.36 -5.71
N LEU A 62 1.24 -4.34 -6.36
CA LEU A 62 -0.10 -4.83 -6.03
C LEU A 62 0.02 -6.14 -5.23
N GLY A 63 -0.60 -6.14 -4.05
CA GLY A 63 -0.61 -7.32 -3.21
C GLY A 63 0.74 -7.60 -2.57
N SER A 64 1.27 -6.64 -1.81
CA SER A 64 2.60 -6.78 -1.16
C SER A 64 2.69 -7.93 -0.15
N GLY A 65 1.56 -8.50 0.26
CA GLY A 65 1.52 -9.59 1.23
C GLY A 65 2.14 -9.18 2.55
N MET A 66 3.09 -9.99 3.05
CA MET A 66 3.80 -9.71 4.30
C MET A 66 5.00 -8.76 4.13
N GLY A 67 5.35 -8.40 2.88
CA GLY A 67 6.31 -7.34 2.59
C GLY A 67 7.75 -7.79 2.36
N GLU A 68 8.04 -9.09 2.35
CA GLU A 68 9.42 -9.58 2.17
C GLU A 68 10.01 -9.19 0.81
N ALA A 69 9.26 -9.41 -0.26
CA ALA A 69 9.68 -9.07 -1.61
C ALA A 69 9.78 -7.55 -1.80
N THR A 70 8.86 -6.80 -1.21
CA THR A 70 8.87 -5.33 -1.24
C THR A 70 10.16 -4.77 -0.66
N VAL A 71 10.54 -5.24 0.51
CA VAL A 71 11.77 -4.81 1.19
C VAL A 71 13.01 -5.17 0.38
N ALA A 72 13.10 -6.40 -0.10
CA ALA A 72 14.23 -6.84 -0.93
C ALA A 72 14.40 -5.97 -2.17
N MET A 73 13.29 -5.65 -2.81
CA MET A 73 13.26 -4.81 -4.00
C MET A 73 13.67 -3.38 -3.72
N ALA A 74 13.14 -2.80 -2.64
CA ALA A 74 13.50 -1.44 -2.23
C ALA A 74 14.97 -1.30 -1.87
N GLN A 75 15.56 -2.32 -1.26
CA GLN A 75 16.98 -2.34 -0.93
C GLN A 75 17.85 -2.42 -2.18
N SER A 76 17.42 -3.17 -3.20
CA SER A 76 18.16 -3.31 -4.45
C SER A 76 17.99 -2.14 -5.40
N GLU A 77 16.93 -1.36 -5.26
CA GLU A 77 16.59 -0.24 -6.14
C GLU A 77 16.33 1.05 -5.34
N PRO A 78 17.36 1.62 -4.69
CA PRO A 78 17.16 2.79 -3.81
C PRO A 78 16.72 4.06 -4.53
N ASP A 79 16.92 4.13 -5.85
CA ASP A 79 16.53 5.27 -6.68
C ASP A 79 15.09 5.16 -7.24
N VAL A 80 14.36 4.13 -6.82
CA VAL A 80 12.96 3.91 -7.21
C VAL A 80 12.08 4.02 -5.99
N GLY A 81 10.99 4.75 -6.10
CA GLY A 81 9.96 4.80 -5.07
C GLY A 81 8.98 3.67 -5.25
N ILE A 82 8.77 2.86 -4.23
CA ILE A 82 7.81 1.76 -4.24
C ILE A 82 6.58 2.16 -3.46
N LEU A 83 5.44 2.18 -4.13
CA LEU A 83 4.14 2.34 -3.52
C LEU A 83 3.49 0.97 -3.43
N ALA A 84 3.44 0.41 -2.23
CA ALA A 84 2.91 -0.92 -1.98
C ALA A 84 1.45 -0.84 -1.54
N ALA A 85 0.56 -1.41 -2.32
CA ALA A 85 -0.86 -1.50 -2.01
C ALA A 85 -1.17 -2.88 -1.40
N GLU A 86 -1.78 -2.88 -0.24
CA GLU A 86 -2.18 -4.09 0.47
C GLU A 86 -3.51 -3.89 1.16
N VAL A 87 -4.40 -4.84 1.02
CA VAL A 87 -5.75 -4.77 1.61
C VAL A 87 -5.85 -5.47 2.96
N HIS A 88 -4.99 -6.46 3.20
CA HIS A 88 -4.98 -7.19 4.48
C HIS A 88 -4.28 -6.37 5.55
N THR A 89 -4.98 -6.07 6.61
CA THR A 89 -4.46 -5.27 7.72
C THR A 89 -3.18 -5.88 8.34
N ALA A 90 -3.14 -7.20 8.49
CA ALA A 90 -1.97 -7.89 8.99
C ALA A 90 -0.76 -7.74 8.05
N GLY A 91 -0.99 -7.76 6.74
CA GLY A 91 0.05 -7.54 5.73
C GLY A 91 0.59 -6.11 5.77
N VAL A 92 -0.29 -5.13 5.89
CA VAL A 92 0.10 -3.72 6.07
C VAL A 92 0.97 -3.55 7.30
N ALA A 93 0.56 -4.09 8.44
CA ALA A 93 1.33 -4.00 9.68
C ALA A 93 2.71 -4.67 9.57
N SER A 94 2.77 -5.84 8.94
CA SER A 94 4.04 -6.55 8.70
C SER A 94 4.98 -5.73 7.80
N LEU A 95 4.47 -5.20 6.71
CA LEU A 95 5.25 -4.37 5.79
C LEU A 95 5.77 -3.12 6.49
N LEU A 96 4.94 -2.42 7.25
CA LEU A 96 5.36 -1.24 8.01
C LEU A 96 6.53 -1.56 8.96
N ARG A 97 6.45 -2.66 9.69
CA ARG A 97 7.53 -3.08 10.59
C ARG A 97 8.83 -3.39 9.84
N ARG A 98 8.72 -4.07 8.69
CA ARG A 98 9.88 -4.40 7.86
C ARG A 98 10.53 -3.16 7.27
N VAL A 99 9.75 -2.22 6.78
CA VAL A 99 10.23 -0.94 6.24
C VAL A 99 10.95 -0.13 7.32
N GLU A 100 10.39 -0.05 8.51
CA GLU A 100 11.01 0.65 9.64
C GLU A 100 12.31 -0.03 10.09
N ALA A 101 12.31 -1.37 10.20
CA ALA A 101 13.51 -2.12 10.59
C ALA A 101 14.65 -1.92 9.60
N ALA A 102 14.35 -1.88 8.31
CA ALA A 102 15.35 -1.69 7.25
C ALA A 102 15.63 -0.22 6.93
N LYS A 103 14.92 0.72 7.57
CA LYS A 103 15.07 2.17 7.35
C LYS A 103 14.97 2.57 5.87
N LEU A 104 13.91 2.14 5.20
CA LEU A 104 13.74 2.37 3.76
C LEU A 104 12.97 3.67 3.50
N PRO A 105 13.62 4.72 2.98
CA PRO A 105 12.95 5.98 2.66
C PRO A 105 12.16 5.91 1.35
N ASN A 106 12.39 4.89 0.54
CA ASN A 106 11.79 4.73 -0.79
C ASN A 106 10.61 3.76 -0.83
N VAL A 107 9.97 3.51 0.32
CA VAL A 107 8.74 2.71 0.39
C VAL A 107 7.64 3.53 1.03
N ARG A 108 6.47 3.49 0.42
CA ARG A 108 5.21 3.96 1.02
C ARG A 108 4.19 2.86 0.92
N VAL A 109 3.30 2.82 1.88
CA VAL A 109 2.31 1.76 2.04
C VAL A 109 0.92 2.38 1.95
N VAL A 110 0.07 1.80 1.12
CA VAL A 110 -1.33 2.18 1.06
C VAL A 110 -2.20 0.98 1.42
N HIS A 111 -3.03 1.18 2.44
CA HIS A 111 -3.99 0.18 2.90
C HIS A 111 -5.25 0.26 2.02
N ALA A 112 -5.15 -0.26 0.81
CA ALA A 112 -6.22 -0.19 -0.18
C ALA A 112 -6.02 -1.22 -1.28
N ASP A 113 -7.07 -1.42 -2.08
CA ASP A 113 -6.98 -2.19 -3.33
C ASP A 113 -6.16 -1.41 -4.36
N GLY A 114 -5.33 -2.12 -5.12
CA GLY A 114 -4.50 -1.50 -6.15
C GLY A 114 -5.29 -0.78 -7.25
N VAL A 115 -6.49 -1.25 -7.59
CA VAL A 115 -7.37 -0.57 -8.54
C VAL A 115 -7.82 0.78 -8.00
N GLN A 116 -8.15 0.84 -6.71
CA GLN A 116 -8.49 2.08 -6.04
C GLN A 116 -7.32 3.08 -6.05
N VAL A 117 -6.11 2.59 -5.82
CA VAL A 117 -4.90 3.41 -5.89
C VAL A 117 -4.73 4.00 -7.29
N LEU A 118 -4.87 3.18 -8.33
CA LEU A 118 -4.76 3.62 -9.71
C LEU A 118 -5.80 4.68 -10.07
N ARG A 119 -7.01 4.56 -9.54
CA ARG A 119 -8.09 5.51 -9.81
C ARG A 119 -7.94 6.84 -9.08
N GLN A 120 -7.44 6.81 -7.84
CA GLN A 120 -7.49 7.98 -6.97
C GLN A 120 -6.18 8.73 -6.86
N LEU A 121 -5.05 8.03 -6.92
CA LEU A 121 -3.77 8.63 -6.59
C LEU A 121 -2.93 8.94 -7.83
N VAL A 122 -3.01 8.09 -8.84
CA VAL A 122 -1.99 8.09 -9.89
C VAL A 122 -2.55 8.55 -11.22
N PRO A 123 -2.10 9.70 -11.77
CA PRO A 123 -2.29 10.02 -13.18
C PRO A 123 -1.69 8.91 -14.05
N PRO A 124 -2.25 8.58 -15.23
CA PRO A 124 -1.81 7.47 -16.05
C PRO A 124 -0.32 7.46 -16.42
N ASP A 125 0.32 8.63 -16.46
CA ASP A 125 1.72 8.81 -16.81
C ASP A 125 2.67 8.92 -15.61
N ALA A 126 2.15 8.82 -14.38
CA ALA A 126 2.95 9.01 -13.18
C ALA A 126 3.71 7.75 -12.73
N LEU A 127 3.35 6.56 -13.26
CA LEU A 127 3.99 5.31 -12.89
C LEU A 127 5.11 4.95 -13.87
N ALA A 128 6.25 4.58 -13.30
CA ALA A 128 7.35 3.95 -14.05
C ALA A 128 7.11 2.46 -14.26
N GLY A 129 6.27 1.83 -13.45
CA GLY A 129 5.94 0.42 -13.58
C GLY A 129 4.90 -0.05 -12.59
N VAL A 130 4.39 -1.25 -12.82
CA VAL A 130 3.47 -1.96 -11.92
C VAL A 130 3.99 -3.38 -11.73
N ARG A 131 4.01 -3.85 -10.49
CA ARG A 131 4.40 -5.21 -10.14
C ARG A 131 3.25 -5.93 -9.44
N ILE A 132 3.05 -7.18 -9.83
CA ILE A 132 2.02 -8.05 -9.26
C ILE A 132 2.70 -9.34 -8.81
N TRP A 133 2.43 -9.75 -7.58
CA TRP A 133 2.97 -10.98 -7.00
C TRP A 133 1.93 -12.07 -6.92
#